data_dcadbd5c33aacebc41dffcd2ab981742
#
_entry.id   dcadbd5c33aacebc41dffcd2ab981742
#
_cell.length_a   1.000
_cell.length_b   1.000
_cell.length_c   1.000
_cell.angle_alpha   90.00
_cell.angle_beta   90.00
_cell.angle_gamma   90.00
#
_symmetry.space_group_name_H-M   'P 1'
#
loop_
_entity.id
_entity.type
_entity.pdbx_description
1 polymer ?
#
loop_
_entity_poly.entity_id
_entity_poly.type
_entity_poly.pdbx_seq_one_letter_code
_entity_poly.pdbx_strand_id
1 'polypeptide(L)'
;MKLLLKFINKALALFNARIVAARGVKSEDFDDVFDINKPENKILHLNKLSALSENIRGMIENRDGEELFSLAYMQSLSGDIVEVGSFQGKSTFFLGHAVEKSKNGRVYAVDHFRGNKGKEHLYKVENDDLSDLEAGFRRNIQKAGLSEVVTLINKPNHEAAADIADGSVRFLYIDGDHTAEGVQKDLDLFKSKLRSGAIIAFDDYDNVNFSGLVSVVNEFINKSKCKRKYLLHRTLIVELDG
;
A
#
# COMPACT_ATOMS: atom_id res chain seq x y z
N MET A 1 -0.17 18.18 -31.82
CA MET A 1 -1.13 17.68 -30.81
C MET A 1 -0.63 16.45 -30.08
N LYS A 2 -0.26 15.32 -30.72
CA LYS A 2 0.26 14.10 -30.05
C LYS A 2 1.55 14.32 -29.22
N LEU A 3 2.47 15.19 -29.69
CA LEU A 3 3.72 15.48 -29.00
C LEU A 3 3.50 16.33 -27.74
N LEU A 4 2.58 17.30 -27.81
CA LEU A 4 2.19 18.14 -26.69
C LEU A 4 1.50 17.33 -25.59
N LEU A 5 0.62 16.40 -25.97
CA LEU A 5 -0.03 15.46 -25.02
C LEU A 5 0.98 14.55 -24.32
N LYS A 6 2.00 14.06 -25.05
CA LYS A 6 3.10 13.28 -24.46
C LYS A 6 3.90 14.09 -23.44
N PHE A 7 4.15 15.36 -23.72
CA PHE A 7 4.89 16.25 -22.81
C PHE A 7 4.07 16.58 -21.56
N ILE A 8 2.79 16.87 -21.74
CA ILE A 8 1.83 17.15 -20.66
C ILE A 8 1.65 15.89 -19.79
N ASN A 9 1.46 14.72 -20.37
CA ASN A 9 1.30 13.48 -19.61
C ASN A 9 2.58 13.06 -18.89
N LYS A 10 3.77 13.36 -19.43
CA LYS A 10 5.04 13.14 -18.75
C LYS A 10 5.24 14.08 -17.55
N ALA A 11 4.83 15.35 -17.70
CA ALA A 11 4.83 16.33 -16.60
C ALA A 11 3.77 15.99 -15.54
N LEU A 12 2.59 15.54 -15.96
CA LEU A 12 1.49 15.15 -15.07
C LEU A 12 1.77 13.84 -14.32
N ALA A 13 2.51 12.90 -14.93
CA ALA A 13 2.97 11.69 -14.26
C ALA A 13 3.95 11.99 -13.12
N LEU A 14 4.76 13.06 -13.25
CA LEU A 14 5.63 13.56 -12.17
C LEU A 14 4.86 14.19 -11.01
N PHE A 15 3.62 14.65 -11.25
CA PHE A 15 2.76 15.32 -10.26
C PHE A 15 1.49 14.52 -9.92
N ASN A 16 1.41 13.25 -10.36
CA ASN A 16 0.26 12.38 -10.13
C ASN A 16 -1.10 12.98 -10.58
N ALA A 17 -1.09 13.88 -11.57
CA ALA A 17 -2.29 14.53 -12.10
C ALA A 17 -2.76 13.84 -13.38
N ARG A 18 -4.10 13.82 -13.62
CA ARG A 18 -4.73 13.04 -14.71
C ARG A 18 -5.38 13.91 -15.76
N ILE A 19 -5.13 13.59 -17.04
CA ILE A 19 -6.03 13.95 -18.13
C ILE A 19 -6.50 12.64 -18.74
N VAL A 20 -7.79 12.34 -18.59
CA VAL A 20 -8.42 11.17 -19.19
C VAL A 20 -9.11 11.60 -20.47
N ALA A 21 -8.66 11.10 -21.61
CA ALA A 21 -9.40 11.13 -22.85
C ALA A 21 -9.79 9.69 -23.19
N ALA A 22 -10.89 9.21 -22.60
CA ALA A 22 -11.46 7.92 -22.97
C ALA A 22 -12.65 8.12 -23.89
N ARG A 23 -12.55 7.67 -25.13
CA ARG A 23 -13.68 7.35 -25.99
C ARG A 23 -13.51 5.94 -26.50
N GLY A 24 -14.33 5.02 -25.99
CA GLY A 24 -14.73 3.83 -26.71
C GLY A 24 -13.83 2.58 -26.63
N VAL A 25 -13.09 2.38 -25.54
CA VAL A 25 -12.34 1.13 -25.35
C VAL A 25 -13.11 0.22 -24.38
N LYS A 26 -13.42 -0.99 -24.80
CA LYS A 26 -14.10 -2.00 -23.96
C LYS A 26 -13.11 -2.65 -23.02
N SER A 27 -13.57 -3.02 -21.82
CA SER A 27 -12.74 -3.61 -20.74
C SER A 27 -12.09 -4.94 -21.13
N GLU A 28 -12.60 -5.61 -22.13
CA GLU A 28 -12.15 -6.93 -22.61
C GLU A 28 -10.90 -6.88 -23.50
N ASP A 29 -10.57 -5.68 -24.03
CA ASP A 29 -9.46 -5.50 -24.97
C ASP A 29 -8.10 -5.28 -24.29
N PHE A 30 -8.03 -5.31 -22.96
CA PHE A 30 -6.87 -4.81 -22.20
C PHE A 30 -5.88 -5.87 -21.71
N ASP A 31 -6.25 -7.15 -21.65
CA ASP A 31 -5.45 -8.12 -20.88
C ASP A 31 -4.27 -8.72 -21.65
N ASP A 32 -4.27 -8.73 -22.99
CA ASP A 32 -3.25 -9.44 -23.77
C ASP A 32 -2.18 -8.57 -24.47
N VAL A 33 -2.36 -7.24 -24.54
CA VAL A 33 -1.44 -6.33 -25.27
C VAL A 33 -0.93 -5.17 -24.42
N PHE A 34 -1.19 -5.20 -23.13
CA PHE A 34 -0.98 -4.05 -22.25
C PHE A 34 0.42 -4.06 -21.63
N ASP A 35 1.38 -3.46 -22.32
CA ASP A 35 2.70 -3.21 -21.73
C ASP A 35 2.61 -2.05 -20.72
N ILE A 36 2.46 -2.38 -19.43
CA ILE A 36 2.37 -1.43 -18.32
C ILE A 36 3.64 -0.56 -18.19
N ASN A 37 4.75 -0.96 -18.80
CA ASN A 37 5.98 -0.15 -18.79
C ASN A 37 5.87 1.08 -19.70
N LYS A 38 4.89 1.13 -20.59
CA LYS A 38 4.60 2.34 -21.37
C LYS A 38 3.82 3.34 -20.50
N PRO A 39 4.26 4.61 -20.40
CA PRO A 39 3.63 5.61 -19.54
C PRO A 39 2.12 5.76 -19.72
N GLU A 40 1.65 5.73 -20.98
CA GLU A 40 0.23 5.82 -21.32
C GLU A 40 -0.58 4.63 -20.77
N ASN A 41 -0.01 3.44 -20.80
CA ASN A 41 -0.64 2.24 -20.32
C ASN A 41 -0.68 2.21 -18.77
N LYS A 42 0.38 2.69 -18.13
CA LYS A 42 0.41 2.80 -16.67
C LYS A 42 -0.72 3.68 -16.15
N ILE A 43 -0.96 4.83 -16.75
CA ILE A 43 -2.05 5.74 -16.37
C ILE A 43 -3.42 5.05 -16.53
N LEU A 44 -3.65 4.37 -17.65
CA LEU A 44 -4.90 3.64 -17.88
C LEU A 44 -5.10 2.52 -16.87
N HIS A 45 -4.04 1.79 -16.54
CA HIS A 45 -4.09 0.73 -15.55
C HIS A 45 -4.42 1.28 -14.16
N LEU A 46 -3.77 2.35 -13.72
CA LEU A 46 -4.06 3.00 -12.44
C LEU A 46 -5.51 3.50 -12.36
N ASN A 47 -6.02 4.10 -13.44
CA ASN A 47 -7.42 4.52 -13.52
C ASN A 47 -8.40 3.35 -13.37
N LYS A 48 -8.10 2.20 -14.00
CA LYS A 48 -8.89 0.97 -13.87
C LYS A 48 -8.86 0.46 -12.43
N LEU A 49 -7.69 0.39 -11.81
CA LEU A 49 -7.55 -0.04 -10.41
C LEU A 49 -8.33 0.89 -9.48
N SER A 50 -8.23 2.21 -9.67
CA SER A 50 -8.97 3.17 -8.85
C SER A 50 -10.48 2.98 -8.97
N ALA A 51 -11.01 2.83 -10.17
CA ALA A 51 -12.43 2.57 -10.38
C ALA A 51 -12.91 1.26 -9.73
N LEU A 52 -12.10 0.20 -9.80
CA LEU A 52 -12.42 -1.09 -9.14
C LEU A 52 -12.36 -0.97 -7.62
N SER A 53 -11.44 -0.19 -7.09
CA SER A 53 -11.26 -0.01 -5.64
C SER A 53 -12.36 0.82 -4.98
N GLU A 54 -13.17 1.57 -5.75
CA GLU A 54 -14.30 2.36 -5.20
C GLU A 54 -15.32 1.50 -4.45
N ASN A 55 -15.45 0.24 -4.82
CA ASN A 55 -16.32 -0.73 -4.15
C ASN A 55 -15.68 -1.37 -2.91
N ILE A 56 -14.42 -1.07 -2.62
CA ILE A 56 -13.69 -1.57 -1.45
C ILE A 56 -13.64 -0.43 -0.43
N ARG A 57 -14.25 -0.67 0.71
CA ARG A 57 -14.18 0.27 1.81
C ARG A 57 -12.77 0.32 2.38
N GLY A 58 -12.24 1.51 2.63
CA GLY A 58 -10.91 1.73 3.20
C GLY A 58 -10.72 3.17 3.61
N MET A 59 -9.71 3.42 4.45
CA MET A 59 -9.38 4.73 4.98
C MET A 59 -8.35 5.48 4.12
N ILE A 60 -7.91 4.86 3.02
CA ILE A 60 -7.03 5.50 2.04
C ILE A 60 -7.82 6.04 0.84
N GLU A 61 -7.34 7.11 0.26
CA GLU A 61 -7.82 7.60 -1.03
C GLU A 61 -7.29 6.73 -2.18
N ASN A 62 -7.93 6.82 -3.36
CA ASN A 62 -7.46 6.09 -4.55
C ASN A 62 -6.03 6.50 -4.93
N ARG A 63 -5.68 7.77 -4.72
CA ARG A 63 -4.35 8.30 -4.97
C ARG A 63 -3.28 7.59 -4.14
N ASP A 64 -3.53 7.40 -2.83
CA ASP A 64 -2.59 6.68 -1.95
C ASP A 64 -2.38 5.26 -2.45
N GLY A 65 -3.48 4.58 -2.85
CA GLY A 65 -3.42 3.24 -3.42
C GLY A 65 -2.61 3.16 -4.71
N GLU A 66 -2.76 4.15 -5.61
CA GLU A 66 -1.97 4.24 -6.85
C GLU A 66 -0.49 4.47 -6.59
N GLU A 67 -0.16 5.24 -5.56
CA GLU A 67 1.21 5.46 -5.10
C GLU A 67 1.82 4.16 -4.55
N LEU A 68 1.09 3.44 -3.68
CA LEU A 68 1.49 2.14 -3.16
C LEU A 68 1.71 1.12 -4.28
N PHE A 69 0.76 1.00 -5.22
CA PHE A 69 0.92 0.16 -6.41
C PHE A 69 2.19 0.52 -7.18
N SER A 70 2.39 1.80 -7.46
CA SER A 70 3.51 2.27 -8.29
C SER A 70 4.86 1.97 -7.64
N LEU A 71 4.99 2.23 -6.35
CA LEU A 71 6.21 1.95 -5.58
C LEU A 71 6.50 0.44 -5.53
N ALA A 72 5.51 -0.36 -5.17
CA ALA A 72 5.66 -1.81 -5.07
C ALA A 72 5.94 -2.47 -6.43
N TYR A 73 5.31 -1.98 -7.51
CA TYR A 73 5.52 -2.48 -8.87
C TYR A 73 6.90 -2.12 -9.43
N MET A 74 7.36 -0.88 -9.20
CA MET A 74 8.61 -0.36 -9.79
C MET A 74 9.85 -0.79 -9.01
N GLN A 75 9.72 -1.31 -7.81
CA GLN A 75 10.83 -1.76 -7.01
C GLN A 75 11.47 -3.02 -7.62
N SER A 76 12.75 -2.93 -7.98
CA SER A 76 13.50 -4.04 -8.58
C SER A 76 13.98 -5.08 -7.57
N LEU A 77 14.00 -4.74 -6.26
CA LEU A 77 14.37 -5.67 -5.20
C LEU A 77 13.34 -6.80 -5.14
N SER A 78 13.80 -8.05 -5.18
CA SER A 78 12.93 -9.23 -5.01
C SER A 78 12.55 -9.43 -3.55
N GLY A 79 11.37 -9.96 -3.29
CA GLY A 79 10.90 -10.28 -1.94
C GLY A 79 9.42 -9.96 -1.75
N ASP A 80 8.96 -10.16 -0.51
CA ASP A 80 7.57 -10.02 -0.15
C ASP A 80 7.22 -8.59 0.28
N ILE A 81 5.92 -8.33 0.32
CA ILE A 81 5.34 -7.11 0.87
C ILE A 81 4.66 -7.47 2.19
N VAL A 82 4.85 -6.65 3.20
CA VAL A 82 4.08 -6.73 4.46
C VAL A 82 3.27 -5.46 4.61
N GLU A 83 1.99 -5.61 4.88
CA GLU A 83 1.08 -4.54 5.26
C GLU A 83 0.62 -4.76 6.69
N VAL A 84 0.77 -3.76 7.53
CA VAL A 84 0.34 -3.75 8.93
C VAL A 84 -0.86 -2.82 9.06
N GLY A 85 -2.05 -3.39 9.32
CA GLY A 85 -3.33 -2.70 9.25
C GLY A 85 -3.92 -2.77 7.84
N SER A 86 -4.81 -3.73 7.62
CA SER A 86 -5.36 -4.00 6.27
C SER A 86 -6.84 -3.68 6.16
N PHE A 87 -7.57 -3.56 7.28
CA PHE A 87 -8.99 -3.27 7.34
C PHE A 87 -9.80 -4.14 6.35
N GLN A 88 -10.54 -3.55 5.39
CA GLN A 88 -11.27 -4.30 4.37
C GLN A 88 -10.49 -4.50 3.06
N GLY A 89 -9.18 -4.21 3.05
CA GLY A 89 -8.26 -4.58 2.00
C GLY A 89 -8.15 -3.60 0.84
N LYS A 90 -8.46 -2.31 1.01
CA LYS A 90 -8.34 -1.34 -0.08
C LYS A 90 -6.88 -1.09 -0.48
N SER A 91 -5.99 -0.88 0.47
CA SER A 91 -4.54 -0.79 0.25
C SER A 91 -3.95 -2.12 -0.23
N THR A 92 -4.38 -3.23 0.41
CA THR A 92 -4.01 -4.59 0.00
C THR A 92 -4.36 -4.89 -1.46
N PHE A 93 -5.49 -4.37 -1.96
CA PHE A 93 -5.91 -4.50 -3.36
C PHE A 93 -4.86 -3.91 -4.30
N PHE A 94 -4.37 -2.71 -4.03
CA PHE A 94 -3.34 -2.08 -4.87
C PHE A 94 -1.99 -2.80 -4.76
N LEU A 95 -1.56 -3.16 -3.57
CA LEU A 95 -0.33 -3.92 -3.33
C LEU A 95 -0.39 -5.31 -3.98
N GLY A 96 -1.53 -5.99 -3.88
CA GLY A 96 -1.77 -7.28 -4.51
C GLY A 96 -1.68 -7.23 -6.02
N HIS A 97 -2.27 -6.22 -6.66
CA HIS A 97 -2.14 -6.02 -8.10
C HIS A 97 -0.70 -5.66 -8.51
N ALA A 98 0.05 -4.95 -7.68
CA ALA A 98 1.47 -4.71 -7.95
C ALA A 98 2.28 -6.01 -7.97
N VAL A 99 2.04 -6.92 -7.02
CA VAL A 99 2.66 -8.24 -6.97
C VAL A 99 2.20 -9.11 -8.14
N GLU A 100 0.89 -9.14 -8.43
CA GLU A 100 0.34 -9.91 -9.54
C GLU A 100 0.98 -9.52 -10.87
N LYS A 101 1.14 -8.23 -11.13
CA LYS A 101 1.74 -7.70 -12.37
C LYS A 101 3.26 -7.85 -12.43
N SER A 102 3.96 -7.62 -11.32
CA SER A 102 5.43 -7.75 -11.28
C SER A 102 5.91 -9.20 -11.15
N LYS A 103 5.03 -10.12 -10.75
CA LYS A 103 5.37 -11.52 -10.38
C LYS A 103 6.48 -11.59 -9.32
N ASN A 104 6.52 -10.62 -8.39
CA ASN A 104 7.59 -10.45 -7.41
C ASN A 104 7.07 -10.57 -5.98
N GLY A 105 7.23 -11.75 -5.39
CA GLY A 105 6.84 -12.06 -4.02
C GLY A 105 5.33 -12.22 -3.83
N ARG A 106 4.86 -11.95 -2.62
CA ARG A 106 3.44 -11.93 -2.22
C ARG A 106 3.19 -10.81 -1.24
N VAL A 107 1.92 -10.53 -0.94
CA VAL A 107 1.49 -9.62 0.12
C VAL A 107 1.08 -10.42 1.34
N TYR A 108 1.71 -10.15 2.49
CA TYR A 108 1.22 -10.55 3.81
C TYR A 108 0.43 -9.37 4.39
N ALA A 109 -0.90 -9.52 4.43
CA ALA A 109 -1.80 -8.55 5.03
C ALA A 109 -2.03 -8.94 6.50
N VAL A 110 -1.49 -8.13 7.41
CA VAL A 110 -1.56 -8.37 8.86
C VAL A 110 -2.64 -7.50 9.47
N ASP A 111 -3.68 -8.12 10.02
CA ASP A 111 -4.73 -7.43 10.75
C ASP A 111 -5.45 -8.40 11.69
N HIS A 112 -5.73 -8.00 12.92
CA HIS A 112 -6.51 -8.81 13.87
C HIS A 112 -8.01 -8.48 13.86
N PHE A 113 -8.45 -7.49 13.08
CA PHE A 113 -9.84 -7.06 12.88
C PHE A 113 -10.63 -6.71 14.16
N ARG A 114 -9.94 -6.32 15.22
CA ARG A 114 -10.58 -5.92 16.49
C ARG A 114 -10.60 -4.41 16.69
N GLY A 115 -10.11 -3.67 15.69
CA GLY A 115 -9.92 -2.22 15.77
C GLY A 115 -8.81 -1.82 16.75
N ASN A 116 -8.51 -0.54 16.78
CA ASN A 116 -7.49 0.00 17.67
C ASN A 116 -8.13 0.43 18.99
N LYS A 117 -7.56 -0.02 20.11
CA LYS A 117 -8.03 0.30 21.46
C LYS A 117 -8.06 1.82 21.67
N GLY A 118 -9.21 2.33 22.14
CA GLY A 118 -9.42 3.76 22.35
C GLY A 118 -9.85 4.54 21.09
N LYS A 119 -9.92 3.89 19.94
CA LYS A 119 -10.39 4.46 18.66
C LYS A 119 -11.72 3.84 18.19
N GLU A 120 -12.44 3.15 19.09
CA GLU A 120 -13.70 2.47 18.77
C GLU A 120 -14.76 3.43 18.21
N HIS A 121 -14.66 4.72 18.54
CA HIS A 121 -15.54 5.76 18.01
C HIS A 121 -15.38 5.97 16.50
N LEU A 122 -14.18 5.75 15.93
CA LEU A 122 -13.94 5.88 14.49
C LEU A 122 -14.68 4.80 13.69
N TYR A 123 -14.80 3.60 14.28
CA TYR A 123 -15.54 2.49 13.67
C TYR A 123 -17.05 2.63 13.85
N LYS A 124 -17.50 3.27 14.94
CA LYS A 124 -18.94 3.48 15.24
C LYS A 124 -19.59 4.56 14.40
N VAL A 125 -18.84 5.62 14.05
CA VAL A 125 -19.36 6.74 13.24
C VAL A 125 -19.84 6.28 11.85
N GLU A 126 -19.30 5.17 11.37
CA GLU A 126 -19.57 4.66 10.05
C GLU A 126 -20.44 3.38 10.03
N ASN A 127 -21.09 3.02 11.16
CA ASN A 127 -21.86 1.78 11.32
C ASN A 127 -21.05 0.52 11.01
N ASP A 128 -19.75 0.51 11.34
CA ASP A 128 -18.94 -0.67 11.18
C ASP A 128 -19.28 -1.73 12.21
N ASP A 129 -19.80 -2.83 11.71
CA ASP A 129 -19.80 -4.07 12.45
C ASP A 129 -18.40 -4.70 12.35
N LEU A 130 -17.59 -4.57 13.41
CA LEU A 130 -16.25 -5.16 13.48
C LEU A 130 -16.29 -6.68 13.25
N SER A 131 -17.45 -7.32 13.47
CA SER A 131 -17.61 -8.75 13.25
C SER A 131 -17.54 -9.17 11.78
N ASP A 132 -17.75 -8.26 10.82
CA ASP A 132 -17.72 -8.53 9.38
C ASP A 132 -16.44 -8.04 8.65
N LEU A 133 -15.50 -7.40 9.35
CA LEU A 133 -14.31 -6.82 8.72
C LEU A 133 -13.45 -7.88 8.03
N GLU A 134 -13.14 -8.98 8.71
CA GLU A 134 -12.36 -10.08 8.12
C GLU A 134 -13.09 -10.69 6.91
N ALA A 135 -14.38 -10.97 7.04
CA ALA A 135 -15.18 -11.51 5.94
C ALA A 135 -15.24 -10.53 4.77
N GLY A 136 -15.34 -9.23 5.04
CA GLY A 136 -15.27 -8.15 4.06
C GLY A 136 -13.93 -8.17 3.31
N PHE A 137 -12.81 -8.21 4.05
CA PHE A 137 -11.48 -8.33 3.48
C PHE A 137 -11.37 -9.54 2.52
N ARG A 138 -11.72 -10.72 3.01
CA ARG A 138 -11.65 -11.98 2.22
C ARG A 138 -12.49 -11.89 0.95
N ARG A 139 -13.73 -11.37 1.04
CA ARG A 139 -14.61 -11.18 -0.13
C ARG A 139 -13.99 -10.22 -1.14
N ASN A 140 -13.38 -9.13 -0.70
CA ASN A 140 -12.78 -8.12 -1.57
C ASN A 140 -11.56 -8.67 -2.31
N ILE A 141 -10.66 -9.35 -1.60
CA ILE A 141 -9.47 -9.97 -2.21
C ILE A 141 -9.85 -11.09 -3.19
N GLN A 142 -10.84 -11.92 -2.84
CA GLN A 142 -11.35 -12.95 -3.74
C GLN A 142 -11.99 -12.37 -5.01
N LYS A 143 -12.85 -11.35 -4.86
CA LYS A 143 -13.46 -10.66 -6.02
C LYS A 143 -12.43 -9.98 -6.93
N ALA A 144 -11.35 -9.50 -6.35
CA ALA A 144 -10.23 -8.92 -7.10
C ALA A 144 -9.34 -9.96 -7.81
N GLY A 145 -9.56 -11.27 -7.57
CA GLY A 145 -8.72 -12.34 -8.13
C GLY A 145 -7.32 -12.44 -7.52
N LEU A 146 -7.12 -11.89 -6.32
CA LEU A 146 -5.81 -11.76 -5.69
C LEU A 146 -5.49 -12.84 -4.64
N SER A 147 -6.35 -13.86 -4.48
CA SER A 147 -6.19 -14.91 -3.45
C SER A 147 -4.88 -15.70 -3.54
N GLU A 148 -4.28 -15.80 -4.73
CA GLU A 148 -3.01 -16.51 -4.94
C GLU A 148 -1.78 -15.68 -4.52
N VAL A 149 -1.89 -14.35 -4.49
CA VAL A 149 -0.77 -13.45 -4.20
C VAL A 149 -0.91 -12.72 -2.88
N VAL A 150 -2.08 -12.76 -2.23
CA VAL A 150 -2.34 -12.15 -0.93
C VAL A 150 -2.57 -13.24 0.11
N THR A 151 -1.83 -13.17 1.21
CA THR A 151 -1.98 -14.03 2.39
C THR A 151 -2.44 -13.16 3.56
N LEU A 152 -3.65 -13.41 4.06
CA LEU A 152 -4.13 -12.78 5.28
C LEU A 152 -3.54 -13.48 6.50
N ILE A 153 -2.92 -12.70 7.40
CA ILE A 153 -2.49 -13.13 8.73
C ILE A 153 -3.40 -12.46 9.77
N ASN A 154 -4.50 -13.15 10.13
CA ASN A 154 -5.42 -12.68 11.17
C ASN A 154 -4.85 -12.98 12.57
N LYS A 155 -3.87 -12.18 12.98
CA LYS A 155 -3.20 -12.29 14.28
C LYS A 155 -2.76 -10.89 14.75
N PRO A 156 -2.57 -10.70 16.07
CA PRO A 156 -1.84 -9.54 16.57
C PRO A 156 -0.43 -9.44 15.95
N ASN A 157 0.06 -8.23 15.72
CA ASN A 157 1.32 -7.97 15.01
C ASN A 157 2.52 -8.77 15.57
N HIS A 158 2.59 -8.92 16.91
CA HIS A 158 3.69 -9.66 17.56
C HIS A 158 3.66 -11.17 17.29
N GLU A 159 2.49 -11.75 17.03
CA GLU A 159 2.36 -13.14 16.62
C GLU A 159 2.55 -13.27 15.10
N ALA A 160 2.01 -12.32 14.33
CA ALA A 160 2.10 -12.31 12.87
C ALA A 160 3.55 -12.20 12.38
N ALA A 161 4.37 -11.41 13.06
CA ALA A 161 5.80 -11.26 12.70
C ALA A 161 6.58 -12.58 12.75
N ALA A 162 6.15 -13.56 13.56
CA ALA A 162 6.78 -14.88 13.61
C ALA A 162 6.50 -15.74 12.36
N ASP A 163 5.41 -15.47 11.64
CA ASP A 163 5.05 -16.20 10.41
C ASP A 163 5.82 -15.66 9.17
N ILE A 164 6.58 -14.58 9.32
CA ILE A 164 7.30 -13.90 8.24
C ILE A 164 8.81 -14.13 8.42
N ALA A 165 9.48 -14.60 7.36
CA ALA A 165 10.91 -14.90 7.41
C ALA A 165 11.75 -13.61 7.52
N ASP A 166 12.84 -13.68 8.29
CA ASP A 166 13.81 -12.59 8.37
C ASP A 166 14.47 -12.33 7.01
N GLY A 167 14.68 -11.07 6.66
CA GLY A 167 15.29 -10.66 5.40
C GLY A 167 14.49 -11.03 4.14
N SER A 168 13.17 -11.26 4.25
CA SER A 168 12.32 -11.60 3.10
C SER A 168 11.56 -10.41 2.53
N VAL A 169 11.38 -9.34 3.31
CA VAL A 169 10.47 -8.22 3.01
C VAL A 169 11.18 -7.12 2.26
N ARG A 170 10.72 -6.85 1.04
CA ARG A 170 11.19 -5.73 0.21
C ARG A 170 10.41 -4.45 0.41
N PHE A 171 9.16 -4.54 0.88
CA PHE A 171 8.27 -3.41 1.07
C PHE A 171 7.45 -3.62 2.35
N LEU A 172 7.52 -2.68 3.27
CA LEU A 172 6.72 -2.66 4.51
C LEU A 172 5.83 -1.43 4.49
N TYR A 173 4.51 -1.62 4.58
CA TYR A 173 3.53 -0.56 4.75
C TYR A 173 2.97 -0.59 6.16
N ILE A 174 3.13 0.50 6.91
CA ILE A 174 2.65 0.65 8.29
C ILE A 174 1.45 1.59 8.28
N ASP A 175 0.27 1.04 8.49
CA ASP A 175 -1.04 1.71 8.51
C ASP A 175 -1.93 1.15 9.64
N GLY A 176 -1.32 0.81 10.76
CA GLY A 176 -2.02 0.20 11.91
C GLY A 176 -2.37 1.20 13.00
N ASP A 177 -1.69 1.11 14.12
CA ASP A 177 -1.86 2.05 15.24
C ASP A 177 -0.89 3.23 15.10
N HIS A 178 -1.43 4.44 14.81
CA HIS A 178 -0.63 5.66 14.61
C HIS A 178 -0.17 6.32 15.92
N THR A 179 -0.28 5.64 17.07
CA THR A 179 0.34 6.11 18.31
C THR A 179 1.86 5.90 18.25
N ALA A 180 2.62 6.70 19.00
CA ALA A 180 4.07 6.52 19.10
C ALA A 180 4.44 5.09 19.52
N GLU A 181 3.72 4.54 20.50
CA GLU A 181 3.95 3.17 20.99
C GLU A 181 3.63 2.11 19.93
N GLY A 182 2.52 2.27 19.20
CA GLY A 182 2.11 1.35 18.14
C GLY A 182 3.13 1.28 17.02
N VAL A 183 3.52 2.44 16.47
CA VAL A 183 4.50 2.52 15.37
C VAL A 183 5.88 2.01 15.81
N GLN A 184 6.31 2.33 17.06
CA GLN A 184 7.58 1.82 17.57
C GLN A 184 7.57 0.29 17.67
N LYS A 185 6.47 -0.31 18.16
CA LYS A 185 6.31 -1.76 18.24
C LYS A 185 6.34 -2.40 16.84
N ASP A 186 5.62 -1.83 15.87
CA ASP A 186 5.61 -2.36 14.52
C ASP A 186 7.00 -2.32 13.88
N LEU A 187 7.73 -1.21 14.04
CA LEU A 187 9.12 -1.13 13.60
C LEU A 187 10.00 -2.17 14.27
N ASP A 188 9.89 -2.36 15.59
CA ASP A 188 10.70 -3.33 16.32
C ASP A 188 10.42 -4.78 15.91
N LEU A 189 9.16 -5.10 15.59
CA LEU A 189 8.74 -6.42 15.13
C LEU A 189 9.18 -6.73 13.70
N PHE A 190 9.05 -5.76 12.79
CA PHE A 190 9.23 -6.02 11.37
C PHE A 190 10.59 -5.60 10.81
N LYS A 191 11.42 -4.85 11.55
CA LYS A 191 12.76 -4.43 11.08
C LYS A 191 13.68 -5.59 10.69
N SER A 192 13.67 -6.71 11.42
CA SER A 192 14.47 -7.90 11.08
C SER A 192 13.97 -8.61 9.82
N LYS A 193 12.72 -8.36 9.42
CA LYS A 193 12.11 -8.94 8.21
C LYS A 193 12.54 -8.23 6.94
N LEU A 194 13.02 -6.97 7.08
CA LEU A 194 13.39 -6.13 5.95
C LEU A 194 14.68 -6.62 5.27
N ARG A 195 14.66 -6.58 3.96
CA ARG A 195 15.86 -6.76 3.14
C ARG A 195 16.67 -5.47 3.12
N SER A 196 17.98 -5.58 2.90
CA SER A 196 18.81 -4.46 2.51
C SER A 196 18.24 -3.80 1.24
N GLY A 197 18.06 -2.48 1.22
CA GLY A 197 17.40 -1.77 0.13
C GLY A 197 15.86 -1.81 0.14
N ALA A 198 15.24 -2.30 1.22
CA ALA A 198 13.79 -2.31 1.34
C ALA A 198 13.20 -0.91 1.41
N ILE A 199 11.94 -0.79 1.01
CA ILE A 199 11.12 0.41 1.20
C ILE A 199 10.24 0.23 2.43
N ILE A 200 10.15 1.27 3.25
CA ILE A 200 9.13 1.40 4.30
C ILE A 200 8.23 2.58 3.96
N ALA A 201 6.93 2.38 3.98
CA ALA A 201 5.93 3.41 3.81
C ALA A 201 5.16 3.58 5.12
N PHE A 202 5.12 4.81 5.65
CA PHE A 202 4.40 5.17 6.87
C PHE A 202 3.19 6.01 6.50
N ASP A 203 1.99 5.48 6.73
CA ASP A 203 0.75 6.21 6.47
C ASP A 203 0.54 7.33 7.49
N ASP A 204 -0.25 8.33 7.09
CA ASP A 204 -0.62 9.48 7.93
C ASP A 204 0.56 10.25 8.56
N TYR A 205 1.74 10.24 7.94
CA TYR A 205 2.94 10.87 8.51
C TYR A 205 2.81 12.38 8.70
N ASP A 206 2.10 13.09 7.84
CA ASP A 206 1.88 14.54 7.95
C ASP A 206 0.58 14.91 8.70
N ASN A 207 -0.14 13.92 9.24
CA ASN A 207 -1.38 14.15 9.96
C ASN A 207 -1.11 14.75 11.35
N VAL A 208 -1.55 15.99 11.54
CA VAL A 208 -1.35 16.74 12.79
C VAL A 208 -1.88 16.05 14.04
N ASN A 209 -2.82 15.12 13.88
CA ASN A 209 -3.39 14.35 14.98
C ASN A 209 -2.46 13.22 15.45
N PHE A 210 -1.42 12.89 14.69
CA PHE A 210 -0.50 11.77 14.95
C PHE A 210 0.95 12.22 15.18
N SER A 211 1.14 13.29 15.92
CA SER A 211 2.48 13.86 16.20
C SER A 211 3.45 12.84 16.83
N GLY A 212 2.95 11.85 17.58
CA GLY A 212 3.73 10.77 18.15
C GLY A 212 4.35 9.85 17.09
N LEU A 213 3.60 9.55 16.03
CA LEU A 213 4.09 8.80 14.85
C LEU A 213 5.30 9.52 14.23
N VAL A 214 5.15 10.83 13.97
CA VAL A 214 6.22 11.65 13.35
C VAL A 214 7.51 11.58 14.16
N SER A 215 7.42 11.67 15.49
CA SER A 215 8.59 11.60 16.38
C SER A 215 9.32 10.27 16.26
N VAL A 216 8.61 9.15 16.34
CA VAL A 216 9.17 7.79 16.25
C VAL A 216 9.80 7.53 14.88
N VAL A 217 9.10 7.92 13.81
CA VAL A 217 9.62 7.73 12.45
C VAL A 217 10.88 8.55 12.20
N ASN A 218 10.93 9.80 12.69
CA ASN A 218 12.14 10.62 12.59
C ASN A 218 13.31 10.05 13.39
N GLU A 219 13.05 9.50 14.58
CA GLU A 219 14.07 8.82 15.36
C GLU A 219 14.60 7.56 14.65
N PHE A 220 13.70 6.75 14.08
CA PHE A 220 14.07 5.61 13.26
C PHE A 220 14.95 6.02 12.07
N ILE A 221 14.56 7.04 11.30
CA ILE A 221 15.32 7.54 10.14
C ILE A 221 16.72 8.01 10.55
N ASN A 222 16.83 8.73 11.68
CA ASN A 222 18.11 9.24 12.17
C ASN A 222 19.06 8.12 12.62
N LYS A 223 18.52 6.99 13.07
CA LYS A 223 19.30 5.81 13.50
C LYS A 223 19.58 4.83 12.37
N SER A 224 18.81 4.88 11.29
CA SER A 224 18.90 3.97 10.15
C SER A 224 19.72 4.57 9.02
N LYS A 225 20.39 3.71 8.25
CA LYS A 225 21.00 4.13 7.00
C LYS A 225 19.93 4.18 5.92
N CYS A 226 19.56 5.40 5.52
CA CYS A 226 18.52 5.65 4.53
C CYS A 226 19.13 6.24 3.27
N LYS A 227 18.85 5.63 2.12
CA LYS A 227 19.26 6.10 0.80
C LYS A 227 18.43 7.28 0.32
N ARG A 228 17.13 7.20 0.50
CA ARG A 228 16.16 8.24 0.13
C ARG A 228 15.01 8.29 1.11
N LYS A 229 14.43 9.50 1.27
CA LYS A 229 13.17 9.74 1.96
C LYS A 229 12.40 10.82 1.24
N TYR A 230 11.10 10.67 1.09
CA TYR A 230 10.21 11.66 0.46
C TYR A 230 8.77 11.43 0.88
N LEU A 231 8.00 12.51 0.91
CA LEU A 231 6.58 12.48 1.23
C LEU A 231 5.78 12.37 -0.07
N LEU A 232 4.91 11.38 -0.16
CA LEU A 232 3.90 11.24 -1.20
C LEU A 232 2.53 11.41 -0.55
N HIS A 233 1.81 12.47 -0.95
CA HIS A 233 0.56 12.87 -0.34
C HIS A 233 0.70 12.87 1.19
N ARG A 234 0.16 11.89 1.91
CA ARG A 234 0.25 11.75 3.37
C ARG A 234 1.19 10.63 3.86
N THR A 235 1.76 9.88 2.95
CA THR A 235 2.60 8.72 3.25
C THR A 235 4.08 9.09 3.13
N LEU A 236 4.85 8.91 4.20
CA LEU A 236 6.30 9.05 4.14
C LEU A 236 6.92 7.76 3.63
N ILE A 237 7.73 7.88 2.59
CA ILE A 237 8.46 6.78 1.98
C ILE A 237 9.93 6.87 2.39
N VAL A 238 10.46 5.77 2.89
CA VAL A 238 11.86 5.62 3.29
C VAL A 238 12.46 4.45 2.54
N GLU A 239 13.47 4.70 1.72
CA GLU A 239 14.27 3.67 1.07
C GLU A 239 15.54 3.42 1.89
N LEU A 240 15.73 2.22 2.40
CA LEU A 240 16.92 1.85 3.16
C LEU A 240 18.13 1.68 2.25
N ASP A 241 19.34 1.83 2.81
CA ASP A 241 20.58 1.50 2.10
C ASP A 241 20.63 0.00 1.79
N GLY A 242 21.20 -0.32 0.62
CA GLY A 242 21.41 -1.69 0.15
C GLY A 242 22.75 -2.28 0.64
#